data_0e115abe4a8617f370382f6712d9297f
#
_entry.id   0e115abe4a8617f370382f6712d9297f
#
_cell.length_a   1.000
_cell.length_b   1.000
_cell.length_c   1.000
_cell.angle_alpha   90.00
_cell.angle_beta   90.00
_cell.angle_gamma   90.00
#
_symmetry.space_group_name_H-M   'P 1'
#
loop_
_entity.id
_entity.type
_entity.pdbx_description
1 polymer ?
#
loop_
_entity_poly.entity_id
_entity_poly.type
_entity_poly.pdbx_seq_one_letter_code
_entity_poly.pdbx_strand_id
1 'polypeptide(L)'
;MMSLEKIINEAWEIKDQINQNSDQKLKDAINQVISDLDSGKSRVAEKINGDWITHQHLKKAIMLSFKIYPMENLNGPYSSWYDKAHLLKGKTAGWSKEEHEKAGFRMVPNSPVRKGSFVGKNAVLMPC
;
A
#
# COMPACT_ATOMS: atom_id res chain seq x y z
N MET A 1 -19.21 -1.88 -16.52
CA MET A 1 -17.93 -2.13 -15.83
C MET A 1 -18.17 -2.13 -14.33
N MET A 2 -17.64 -3.13 -13.64
CA MET A 2 -17.77 -3.23 -12.18
C MET A 2 -16.85 -2.21 -11.50
N SER A 3 -17.35 -1.51 -10.47
CA SER A 3 -16.53 -0.56 -9.71
C SER A 3 -15.48 -1.29 -8.88
N LEU A 4 -14.38 -0.59 -8.54
CA LEU A 4 -13.34 -1.14 -7.65
C LEU A 4 -13.94 -1.55 -6.30
N GLU A 5 -14.82 -0.74 -5.74
CA GLU A 5 -15.49 -1.04 -4.48
C GLU A 5 -16.25 -2.36 -4.52
N LYS A 6 -17.01 -2.60 -5.59
CA LYS A 6 -17.77 -3.83 -5.75
C LYS A 6 -16.85 -5.04 -5.87
N ILE A 7 -15.80 -4.96 -6.69
CA ILE A 7 -14.82 -6.05 -6.85
C ILE A 7 -14.19 -6.40 -5.49
N ILE A 8 -13.77 -5.39 -4.74
CA ILE A 8 -13.14 -5.60 -3.44
C ILE A 8 -14.11 -6.20 -2.42
N ASN A 9 -15.34 -5.71 -2.38
CA ASN A 9 -16.33 -6.24 -1.44
C ASN A 9 -16.71 -7.70 -1.75
N GLU A 10 -16.87 -8.04 -3.03
CA GLU A 10 -17.13 -9.43 -3.42
C GLU A 10 -15.95 -10.35 -3.07
N ALA A 11 -14.73 -9.91 -3.34
CA ALA A 11 -13.53 -10.66 -2.96
C ALA A 11 -13.41 -10.84 -1.45
N TRP A 12 -13.83 -9.87 -0.67
CA TRP A 12 -13.78 -9.96 0.80
C TRP A 12 -14.66 -11.08 1.34
N GLU A 13 -15.79 -11.36 0.71
CA GLU A 13 -16.67 -12.46 1.12
C GLU A 13 -16.02 -13.84 0.97
N ILE A 14 -15.06 -13.95 0.04
CA ILE A 14 -14.30 -15.19 -0.19
C ILE A 14 -12.81 -15.03 0.20
N LYS A 15 -12.52 -14.14 1.15
CA LYS A 15 -11.13 -13.79 1.53
C LYS A 15 -10.24 -14.96 1.89
N ASP A 16 -10.83 -16.04 2.42
CA ASP A 16 -10.07 -17.22 2.81
C ASP A 16 -9.62 -18.08 1.61
N GLN A 17 -10.19 -17.81 0.44
CA GLN A 17 -9.80 -18.45 -0.82
C GLN A 17 -8.82 -17.59 -1.63
N ILE A 18 -8.60 -16.34 -1.22
CA ILE A 18 -7.70 -15.40 -1.92
C ILE A 18 -6.25 -15.75 -1.58
N ASN A 19 -5.43 -15.88 -2.62
CA ASN A 19 -4.01 -16.18 -2.52
C ASN A 19 -3.24 -15.66 -3.74
N GLN A 20 -1.97 -16.03 -3.87
CA GLN A 20 -1.09 -15.61 -4.96
C GLN A 20 -1.56 -16.07 -6.34
N ASN A 21 -2.39 -17.11 -6.41
CA ASN A 21 -2.93 -17.66 -7.66
C ASN A 21 -4.31 -17.10 -8.01
N SER A 22 -4.81 -16.14 -7.24
CA SER A 22 -6.10 -15.52 -7.51
C SER A 22 -6.12 -14.81 -8.86
N ASP A 23 -7.32 -14.58 -9.39
CA ASP A 23 -7.54 -13.98 -10.69
C ASP A 23 -6.81 -12.65 -10.87
N GLN A 24 -6.24 -12.44 -12.06
CA GLN A 24 -5.48 -11.24 -12.38
C GLN A 24 -6.34 -9.97 -12.28
N LYS A 25 -7.60 -10.04 -12.67
CA LYS A 25 -8.53 -8.90 -12.56
C LYS A 25 -8.69 -8.44 -11.11
N LEU A 26 -8.76 -9.38 -10.17
CA LEU A 26 -8.81 -9.05 -8.75
C LEU A 26 -7.50 -8.43 -8.28
N LYS A 27 -6.36 -9.00 -8.68
CA LYS A 27 -5.04 -8.44 -8.32
C LYS A 27 -4.88 -7.02 -8.85
N ASP A 28 -5.32 -6.76 -10.08
CA ASP A 28 -5.27 -5.43 -10.69
C ASP A 28 -6.14 -4.43 -9.91
N ALA A 29 -7.33 -4.85 -9.49
CA ALA A 29 -8.21 -4.01 -8.69
C ALA A 29 -7.59 -3.66 -7.33
N ILE A 30 -7.00 -4.64 -6.65
CA ILE A 30 -6.29 -4.42 -5.38
C ILE A 30 -5.12 -3.46 -5.59
N ASN A 31 -4.31 -3.68 -6.62
CA ASN A 31 -3.15 -2.83 -6.92
C ASN A 31 -3.56 -1.41 -7.28
N GLN A 32 -4.69 -1.22 -7.96
CA GLN A 32 -5.21 0.11 -8.26
C GLN A 32 -5.59 0.86 -6.98
N VAL A 33 -6.24 0.20 -6.03
CA VAL A 33 -6.56 0.79 -4.73
C VAL A 33 -5.27 1.19 -4.00
N ILE A 34 -4.28 0.30 -3.96
CA ILE A 34 -3.00 0.59 -3.29
C ILE A 34 -2.31 1.80 -3.95
N SER A 35 -2.34 1.91 -5.27
CA SER A 35 -1.75 3.04 -6.00
C SER A 35 -2.49 4.36 -5.72
N ASP A 36 -3.81 4.31 -5.64
CA ASP A 36 -4.62 5.50 -5.33
C ASP A 36 -4.38 5.99 -3.89
N LEU A 37 -4.20 5.07 -2.96
CA LEU A 37 -3.81 5.39 -1.58
C LEU A 37 -2.39 5.96 -1.52
N ASP A 38 -1.46 5.35 -2.24
CA ASP A 38 -0.05 5.75 -2.26
C ASP A 38 0.15 7.19 -2.76
N SER A 39 -0.61 7.58 -3.77
CA SER A 39 -0.58 8.93 -4.35
C SER A 39 -1.39 9.96 -3.56
N GLY A 40 -2.17 9.52 -2.59
CA GLY A 40 -3.07 10.40 -1.84
C GLY A 40 -4.39 10.72 -2.57
N LYS A 41 -4.63 10.11 -3.72
CA LYS A 41 -5.90 10.25 -4.46
C LYS A 41 -7.07 9.72 -3.64
N SER A 42 -6.86 8.65 -2.90
CA SER A 42 -7.84 8.07 -1.98
C SER A 42 -7.32 8.09 -0.55
N ARG A 43 -8.21 8.19 0.41
CA ARG A 43 -7.90 8.12 1.86
C ARG A 43 -8.79 7.06 2.50
N VAL A 44 -8.21 6.23 3.37
CA VAL A 44 -8.98 5.22 4.11
C VAL A 44 -10.02 5.88 5.01
N ALA A 45 -9.64 6.98 5.65
CA ALA A 45 -10.54 7.78 6.47
C ALA A 45 -10.36 9.26 6.12
N GLU A 46 -11.46 9.97 6.02
CA GLU A 46 -11.45 11.41 5.73
C GLU A 46 -12.62 12.12 6.38
N LYS A 47 -12.46 13.41 6.59
CA LYS A 47 -13.51 14.24 7.17
C LYS A 47 -14.37 14.83 6.05
N ILE A 48 -15.64 14.47 6.03
CA ILE A 48 -16.62 14.94 5.03
C ILE A 48 -17.75 15.61 5.77
N ASN A 49 -18.04 16.87 5.44
CA ASN A 49 -19.10 17.65 6.09
C ASN A 49 -19.04 17.65 7.62
N GLY A 50 -17.81 17.67 8.17
CA GLY A 50 -17.61 17.69 9.60
C GLY A 50 -17.50 16.32 10.28
N ASP A 51 -17.89 15.25 9.61
CA ASP A 51 -17.87 13.89 10.16
C ASP A 51 -16.73 13.04 9.59
N TRP A 52 -16.14 12.21 10.42
CA TRP A 52 -15.15 11.23 10.00
C TRP A 52 -15.83 10.03 9.34
N ILE A 53 -15.41 9.73 8.11
CA ILE A 53 -15.91 8.60 7.33
C ILE A 53 -14.75 7.67 7.02
N THR A 54 -14.96 6.37 7.29
CA THR A 54 -14.01 5.32 6.93
C THR A 54 -14.52 4.56 5.71
N HIS A 55 -13.71 4.53 4.65
CA HIS A 55 -14.02 3.79 3.43
C HIS A 55 -13.59 2.33 3.59
N GLN A 56 -14.54 1.49 4.00
CA GLN A 56 -14.25 0.09 4.36
C GLN A 56 -13.66 -0.72 3.22
N HIS A 57 -14.07 -0.47 1.98
CA HIS A 57 -13.51 -1.21 0.83
C HIS A 57 -12.02 -0.96 0.64
N LEU A 58 -11.52 0.25 0.95
CA LEU A 58 -10.08 0.56 0.87
C LEU A 58 -9.31 -0.23 1.93
N LYS A 59 -9.83 -0.30 3.15
CA LYS A 59 -9.25 -1.11 4.22
C LYS A 59 -9.22 -2.60 3.86
N LYS A 60 -10.32 -3.11 3.29
CA LYS A 60 -10.40 -4.49 2.81
C LYS A 60 -9.35 -4.77 1.74
N ALA A 61 -9.17 -3.85 0.79
CA ALA A 61 -8.15 -3.99 -0.27
C ALA A 61 -6.73 -4.08 0.31
N ILE A 62 -6.41 -3.28 1.33
CA ILE A 62 -5.12 -3.35 2.01
C ILE A 62 -4.92 -4.75 2.62
N MET A 63 -5.93 -5.26 3.30
CA MET A 63 -5.85 -6.60 3.91
C MET A 63 -5.71 -7.70 2.85
N LEU A 64 -6.43 -7.59 1.73
CA LEU A 64 -6.33 -8.54 0.62
C LEU A 64 -4.96 -8.48 -0.07
N SER A 65 -4.30 -7.31 -0.08
CA SER A 65 -2.98 -7.16 -0.68
C SER A 65 -1.93 -8.06 -0.02
N PHE A 66 -2.07 -8.32 1.30
CA PHE A 66 -1.17 -9.22 2.00
C PHE A 66 -1.34 -10.69 1.58
N LYS A 67 -2.48 -11.05 1.01
CA LYS A 67 -2.76 -12.42 0.57
C LYS A 67 -2.26 -12.72 -0.84
N ILE A 68 -2.24 -11.72 -1.70
CA ILE A 68 -1.85 -11.90 -3.11
C ILE A 68 -0.34 -11.81 -3.35
N TYR A 69 0.44 -11.39 -2.37
CA TYR A 69 1.90 -11.30 -2.49
C TYR A 69 2.60 -12.30 -1.56
N PRO A 70 3.70 -12.93 -2.05
CA PRO A 70 4.48 -13.85 -1.23
C PRO A 70 5.34 -13.12 -0.21
N MET A 71 5.73 -13.86 0.81
CA MET A 71 6.84 -13.47 1.67
C MET A 71 8.15 -13.63 0.89
N GLU A 72 9.06 -12.69 1.05
CA GLU A 72 10.35 -12.71 0.36
C GLU A 72 11.46 -12.25 1.30
N ASN A 73 12.67 -12.73 1.04
CA ASN A 73 13.85 -12.27 1.75
C ASN A 73 14.33 -10.93 1.15
N LEU A 74 14.61 -9.97 2.01
CA LEU A 74 15.14 -8.66 1.66
C LEU A 74 16.50 -8.50 2.31
N ASN A 75 17.53 -8.22 1.53
CA ASN A 75 18.88 -7.96 2.03
C ASN A 75 19.17 -6.47 2.04
N GLY A 76 19.71 -6.00 3.14
CA GLY A 76 20.13 -4.62 3.28
C GLY A 76 21.56 -4.53 3.84
N PRO A 77 22.13 -3.31 3.95
CA PRO A 77 23.51 -3.15 4.41
C PRO A 77 23.73 -3.53 5.88
N TYR A 78 22.66 -3.52 6.70
CA TYR A 78 22.78 -3.74 8.14
C TYR A 78 21.99 -4.95 8.64
N SER A 79 21.05 -5.47 7.84
CA SER A 79 20.16 -6.55 8.24
C SER A 79 19.57 -7.25 7.03
N SER A 80 18.92 -8.38 7.27
CA SER A 80 17.99 -8.97 6.30
C SER A 80 16.61 -9.04 6.93
N TRP A 81 15.59 -8.99 6.09
CA TRP A 81 14.19 -9.00 6.51
C TRP A 81 13.42 -10.04 5.72
N TYR A 82 12.34 -10.52 6.29
CA TYR A 82 11.44 -11.47 5.65
C TYR A 82 10.01 -10.93 5.74
N ASP A 83 9.50 -10.40 4.63
CA ASP A 83 8.17 -9.75 4.60
C ASP A 83 7.65 -9.70 3.15
N LYS A 84 6.52 -9.05 2.98
CA LYS A 84 5.89 -8.77 1.68
C LYS A 84 6.73 -7.76 0.90
N ALA A 85 7.81 -8.22 0.31
CA ALA A 85 8.80 -7.37 -0.36
C ALA A 85 8.22 -6.49 -1.46
N HIS A 86 7.21 -6.97 -2.18
CA HIS A 86 6.54 -6.21 -3.23
C HIS A 86 6.01 -4.86 -2.70
N LEU A 87 5.38 -4.87 -1.52
CA LEU A 87 4.84 -3.65 -0.92
C LEU A 87 5.96 -2.72 -0.41
N LEU A 88 7.03 -3.28 0.15
CA LEU A 88 8.17 -2.50 0.64
C LEU A 88 8.96 -1.86 -0.51
N LYS A 89 9.31 -2.65 -1.51
CA LYS A 89 10.05 -2.17 -2.69
C LYS A 89 9.23 -1.21 -3.56
N GLY A 90 7.92 -1.32 -3.53
CA GLY A 90 7.05 -0.55 -4.40
C GLY A 90 6.91 0.93 -4.04
N LYS A 91 7.40 1.36 -2.88
CA LYS A 91 7.30 2.78 -2.46
C LYS A 91 8.52 3.58 -2.91
N THR A 92 9.66 3.39 -2.29
CA THR A 92 10.85 4.25 -2.51
C THR A 92 12.03 3.52 -3.14
N ALA A 93 11.97 2.21 -3.32
CA ALA A 93 13.09 1.47 -3.90
C ALA A 93 13.41 1.97 -5.30
N GLY A 94 14.68 2.30 -5.52
CA GLY A 94 15.14 2.83 -6.80
C GLY A 94 14.85 4.30 -7.05
N TRP A 95 14.29 5.02 -6.08
CA TRP A 95 14.09 6.46 -6.22
C TRP A 95 15.42 7.20 -6.34
N SER A 96 15.45 8.15 -7.27
CA SER A 96 16.56 9.09 -7.42
C SER A 96 16.49 10.18 -6.35
N LYS A 97 17.57 10.96 -6.25
CA LYS A 97 17.59 12.17 -5.40
C LYS A 97 16.45 13.11 -5.75
N GLU A 98 16.21 13.32 -7.03
CA GLU A 98 15.15 14.22 -7.53
C GLU A 98 13.76 13.74 -7.13
N GLU A 99 13.52 12.43 -7.15
CA GLU A 99 12.23 11.86 -6.72
C GLU A 99 12.01 12.08 -5.21
N HIS A 100 13.04 11.91 -4.39
CA HIS A 100 12.97 12.20 -2.96
C HIS A 100 12.73 13.69 -2.69
N GLU A 101 13.43 14.57 -3.39
CA GLU A 101 13.24 16.02 -3.25
C GLU A 101 11.82 16.45 -3.65
N LYS A 102 11.29 15.90 -4.74
CA LYS A 102 9.93 16.17 -5.20
C LYS A 102 8.89 15.70 -4.20
N ALA A 103 9.06 14.52 -3.61
CA ALA A 103 8.18 14.00 -2.57
C ALA A 103 8.21 14.84 -1.30
N GLY A 104 9.37 15.39 -0.96
CA GLY A 104 9.54 16.38 0.09
C GLY A 104 9.51 15.85 1.52
N PHE A 105 9.64 14.55 1.74
CA PHE A 105 9.75 14.00 3.08
C PHE A 105 11.14 13.40 3.32
N ARG A 106 11.57 13.38 4.58
CA ARG A 106 12.83 12.78 5.01
C ARG A 106 12.59 11.36 5.50
N MET A 107 13.42 10.44 5.02
CA MET A 107 13.32 9.03 5.40
C MET A 107 14.67 8.59 5.97
N VAL A 108 14.70 8.36 7.28
CA VAL A 108 15.92 7.93 7.98
C VAL A 108 16.19 6.45 7.65
N PRO A 109 17.44 6.04 7.39
CA PRO A 109 17.76 4.64 7.11
C PRO A 109 17.16 3.68 8.13
N ASN A 110 16.65 2.56 7.63
CA ASN A 110 15.92 1.51 8.33
C ASN A 110 14.48 1.89 8.76
N SER A 111 13.95 3.03 8.31
CA SER A 111 12.53 3.29 8.46
C SER A 111 11.77 2.65 7.30
N PRO A 112 10.91 1.65 7.54
CA PRO A 112 10.13 1.03 6.49
C PRO A 112 8.89 1.85 6.16
N VAL A 113 8.58 1.95 4.87
CA VAL A 113 7.32 2.50 4.39
C VAL A 113 6.80 1.65 3.24
N ARG A 114 5.57 1.17 3.36
CA ARG A 114 4.97 0.34 2.32
C ARG A 114 4.25 1.19 1.27
N LYS A 115 4.22 0.70 0.05
CA LYS A 115 3.37 1.25 -0.99
C LYS A 115 1.91 1.25 -0.52
N GLY A 116 1.20 2.36 -0.74
CA GLY A 116 -0.13 2.60 -0.19
C GLY A 116 -0.12 3.61 0.95
N SER A 117 1.05 3.92 1.50
CA SER A 117 1.19 4.97 2.52
C SER A 117 1.46 6.31 1.83
N PHE A 118 0.55 7.25 1.97
CA PHE A 118 0.79 8.62 1.52
C PHE A 118 1.56 9.39 2.60
N VAL A 119 2.70 9.95 2.23
CA VAL A 119 3.55 10.73 3.13
C VAL A 119 3.56 12.18 2.66
N GLY A 120 3.11 13.07 3.51
CA GLY A 120 3.07 14.50 3.20
C GLY A 120 4.45 15.15 3.17
N LYS A 121 4.55 16.29 2.51
CA LYS A 121 5.78 17.10 2.49
C LYS A 121 6.19 17.49 3.91
N ASN A 122 7.49 17.57 4.14
CA ASN A 122 8.10 17.94 5.42
C ASN A 122 7.92 16.90 6.54
N ALA A 123 7.32 15.75 6.26
CA ALA A 123 7.29 14.66 7.22
C ALA A 123 8.69 14.05 7.39
N VAL A 124 8.95 13.51 8.57
CA VAL A 124 10.18 12.77 8.87
C VAL A 124 9.81 11.38 9.34
N LEU A 125 10.27 10.37 8.62
CA LEU A 125 10.08 8.97 8.98
C LEU A 125 11.30 8.49 9.75
N MET A 126 11.07 8.09 10.99
CA MET A 126 12.09 7.55 11.88
C MET A 126 11.94 6.04 12.04
N PRO A 127 13.03 5.28 12.21
CA PRO A 127 12.91 3.87 12.57
C PRO A 127 12.35 3.73 13.99
N CYS A 128 11.41 2.79 14.17
CA CYS A 128 10.80 2.53 15.47
C CYS A 128 11.20 1.17 16.00
#